data_cdfd7326ad89580afd7fe1c7706fab11
#
_entry.id   cdfd7326ad89580afd7fe1c7706fab11
#
_cell.length_a   1.000
_cell.length_b   1.000
_cell.length_c   1.000
_cell.angle_alpha   90.00
_cell.angle_beta   90.00
_cell.angle_gamma   90.00
#
_symmetry.space_group_name_H-M   'P 1'
#
loop_
_entity.id
_entity.type
_entity.pdbx_description
1 polymer ?
#
loop_
_entity_poly.entity_id
_entity_poly.type
_entity_poly.pdbx_seq_one_letter_code
_entity_poly.pdbx_strand_id
1 'polypeptide(L)'
;MSLQKQVQSKLIVGLGNPGTEYENSRHNIGFQVLDAFGEKYQIAGKQEDKLLAWYGKGKIQLDLETYGIILGWPTTFMNRSGDSILRLLSYYKIKINDLIVKYFCYYEGVLVKKRK
;
A
#
# COMPACT_ATOMS: atom_id res chain seq x y z
N MET A 1 -3.24 -28.10 -21.86
CA MET A 1 -2.74 -26.85 -21.35
C MET A 1 -3.85 -26.10 -20.66
N SER A 2 -3.58 -25.75 -19.48
CA SER A 2 -4.57 -25.00 -18.73
C SER A 2 -4.51 -23.53 -19.11
N LEU A 3 -5.64 -22.98 -19.48
CA LEU A 3 -5.77 -21.57 -19.77
C LEU A 3 -6.07 -20.83 -18.48
N GLN A 4 -5.24 -21.04 -17.48
CA GLN A 4 -5.42 -20.32 -16.23
C GLN A 4 -5.18 -18.84 -16.46
N LYS A 5 -6.19 -18.07 -16.16
CA LYS A 5 -6.09 -16.63 -16.16
C LYS A 5 -5.10 -16.24 -15.09
N GLN A 6 -4.04 -15.55 -15.47
CA GLN A 6 -3.10 -15.02 -14.48
C GLN A 6 -3.80 -13.98 -13.66
N VAL A 7 -3.69 -14.12 -12.35
CA VAL A 7 -4.22 -13.12 -11.42
C VAL A 7 -3.36 -11.88 -11.53
N GLN A 8 -3.98 -10.75 -11.85
CA GLN A 8 -3.27 -9.48 -11.84
C GLN A 8 -2.97 -9.09 -10.39
N SER A 9 -1.74 -8.71 -10.15
CA SER A 9 -1.32 -8.27 -8.83
C SER A 9 -1.16 -6.76 -8.80
N LYS A 10 -1.72 -6.15 -7.76
CA LYS A 10 -1.60 -4.71 -7.53
C LYS A 10 -0.93 -4.49 -6.19
N LEU A 11 -0.02 -3.54 -6.15
CA LEU A 11 0.59 -3.10 -4.91
C LEU A 11 -0.03 -1.77 -4.50
N ILE A 12 -0.63 -1.74 -3.33
CA ILE A 12 -1.23 -0.52 -2.78
C ILE A 12 -0.41 -0.12 -1.56
N VAL A 13 0.20 1.06 -1.63
CA VAL A 13 1.05 1.57 -0.56
C VAL A 13 0.38 2.77 0.06
N GLY A 14 0.27 2.77 1.38
CA GLY A 14 -0.17 3.93 2.12
C GLY A 14 1.02 4.64 2.71
N LEU A 15 1.14 5.93 2.48
CA LEU A 15 2.24 6.71 3.02
C LEU A 15 1.88 7.32 4.36
N GLY A 16 2.87 7.39 5.23
CA GLY A 16 2.75 7.99 6.54
C GLY A 16 4.10 7.98 7.23
N ASN A 17 4.15 8.58 8.41
CA ASN A 17 5.33 8.52 9.26
C ASN A 17 5.09 7.50 10.36
N PRO A 18 6.01 6.56 10.57
CA PRO A 18 5.87 5.58 11.64
C PRO A 18 6.03 6.23 13.01
N GLY A 19 5.42 5.62 14.01
CA GLY A 19 5.51 6.06 15.38
C GLY A 19 4.17 6.52 15.93
N THR A 20 3.96 6.31 17.23
CA THR A 20 2.69 6.63 17.88
C THR A 20 2.36 8.12 17.84
N GLU A 21 3.36 8.97 17.78
CA GLU A 21 3.17 10.43 17.71
C GLU A 21 2.47 10.88 16.44
N TYR A 22 2.48 10.05 15.38
CA TYR A 22 1.86 10.38 14.11
C TYR A 22 0.56 9.62 13.85
N GLU A 23 0.17 8.73 14.75
CA GLU A 23 -0.89 7.76 14.55
C GLU A 23 -2.20 8.37 14.06
N ASN A 24 -2.59 9.49 14.64
CA ASN A 24 -3.84 10.17 14.28
C ASN A 24 -3.58 11.45 13.49
N SER A 25 -2.38 11.59 12.96
CA SER A 25 -2.01 12.75 12.18
C SER A 25 -2.63 12.71 10.79
N ARG A 26 -2.95 13.88 10.25
CA ARG A 26 -3.40 13.99 8.85
C ARG A 26 -2.38 13.41 7.89
N HIS A 27 -1.08 13.47 8.25
CA HIS A 27 -0.02 12.94 7.40
C HIS A 27 -0.03 11.42 7.30
N ASN A 28 -0.79 10.76 8.16
CA ASN A 28 -0.89 9.30 8.15
C ASN A 28 -2.20 8.80 7.54
N ILE A 29 -2.89 9.63 6.78
CA ILE A 29 -4.13 9.20 6.16
C ILE A 29 -3.92 8.04 5.19
N GLY A 30 -2.74 7.95 4.57
CA GLY A 30 -2.41 6.80 3.73
C GLY A 30 -2.40 5.50 4.52
N PHE A 31 -1.81 5.52 5.72
CA PHE A 31 -1.84 4.36 6.61
C PHE A 31 -3.27 4.01 7.00
N GLN A 32 -4.07 5.01 7.33
CA GLN A 32 -5.45 4.79 7.76
C GLN A 32 -6.29 4.19 6.64
N VAL A 33 -6.08 4.63 5.41
CA VAL A 33 -6.78 4.07 4.25
C VAL A 33 -6.44 2.60 4.09
N LEU A 34 -5.17 2.23 4.22
CA LEU A 34 -4.76 0.85 4.11
C LEU A 34 -5.26 0.00 5.26
N ASP A 35 -5.28 0.57 6.48
CA ASP A 35 -5.82 -0.13 7.63
C ASP A 35 -7.29 -0.50 7.39
N ALA A 36 -8.07 0.46 6.92
CA ALA A 36 -9.48 0.22 6.61
C ALA A 36 -9.66 -0.78 5.49
N PHE A 37 -8.83 -0.70 4.46
CA PHE A 37 -8.86 -1.64 3.35
C PHE A 37 -8.51 -3.05 3.81
N GLY A 38 -7.45 -3.18 4.59
CA GLY A 38 -7.04 -4.48 5.13
C GLY A 38 -8.09 -5.10 6.02
N GLU A 39 -8.75 -4.28 6.83
CA GLU A 39 -9.83 -4.76 7.68
C GLU A 39 -11.02 -5.25 6.86
N LYS A 40 -11.41 -4.48 5.85
CA LYS A 40 -12.53 -4.83 4.99
C LYS A 40 -12.32 -6.15 4.25
N TYR A 41 -11.12 -6.36 3.73
CA TYR A 41 -10.81 -7.54 2.92
C TYR A 41 -10.02 -8.60 3.66
N GLN A 42 -9.88 -8.45 4.97
CA GLN A 42 -9.23 -9.43 5.84
C GLN A 42 -7.78 -9.70 5.43
N ILE A 43 -7.06 -8.64 5.12
CA ILE A 43 -5.65 -8.70 4.80
C ILE A 43 -4.87 -8.19 6.00
N ALA A 44 -4.21 -9.10 6.71
CA ALA A 44 -3.41 -8.74 7.87
C ALA A 44 -2.00 -8.41 7.45
N GLY A 45 -1.42 -7.39 8.10
CA GLY A 45 -0.05 -7.01 7.84
C GLY A 45 0.92 -7.66 8.79
N LYS A 46 2.12 -7.91 8.32
CA LYS A 46 3.24 -8.30 9.17
C LYS A 46 4.47 -7.50 8.78
N GLN A 47 5.36 -7.30 9.74
CA GLN A 47 6.54 -6.48 9.53
C GLN A 47 7.65 -7.30 8.89
N GLU A 48 8.32 -6.69 7.91
CA GLU A 48 9.48 -7.28 7.28
C GLU A 48 10.54 -6.20 7.08
N ASP A 49 11.61 -6.27 7.85
CA ASP A 49 12.65 -5.25 7.84
C ASP A 49 13.37 -5.18 6.49
N LYS A 50 13.51 -6.30 5.80
CA LYS A 50 14.16 -6.31 4.49
C LYS A 50 13.40 -5.52 3.45
N LEU A 51 12.10 -5.38 3.64
CA LEU A 51 11.24 -4.61 2.74
C LEU A 51 10.99 -3.19 3.24
N LEU A 52 11.49 -2.86 4.43
CA LEU A 52 11.27 -1.57 5.08
C LEU A 52 9.77 -1.26 5.17
N ALA A 53 8.98 -2.27 5.50
CA ALA A 53 7.52 -2.13 5.48
C ALA A 53 6.84 -3.19 6.35
N TRP A 54 5.64 -2.85 6.78
CA TRP A 54 4.62 -3.84 7.07
C TRP A 54 3.96 -4.18 5.74
N TYR A 55 3.59 -5.40 5.53
CA TYR A 55 2.92 -5.79 4.29
C TYR A 55 1.91 -6.88 4.55
N GLY A 56 0.87 -6.91 3.72
CA GLY A 56 -0.12 -7.96 3.76
C GLY A 56 -0.47 -8.38 2.35
N LYS A 57 -0.86 -9.63 2.19
CA LYS A 57 -1.17 -10.20 0.89
C LYS A 57 -2.54 -10.83 0.92
N GLY A 58 -3.33 -10.60 -0.10
CA GLY A 58 -4.65 -11.15 -0.20
C GLY A 58 -5.18 -11.12 -1.62
N LYS A 59 -6.43 -11.51 -1.77
CA LYS A 59 -7.10 -11.50 -3.07
C LYS A 59 -8.44 -10.81 -2.94
N ILE A 60 -8.81 -10.05 -3.97
CA ILE A 60 -10.10 -9.41 -4.06
C ILE A 60 -10.75 -9.83 -5.35
N GLN A 61 -12.05 -10.11 -5.30
CA GLN A 61 -12.83 -10.36 -6.50
C GLN A 61 -13.72 -9.15 -6.75
N LEU A 62 -13.56 -8.55 -7.93
CA LEU A 62 -14.39 -7.44 -8.37
C LEU A 62 -15.01 -7.85 -9.69
N ASP A 63 -16.33 -7.89 -9.73
CA ASP A 63 -17.08 -8.41 -10.87
C ASP A 63 -16.62 -9.84 -11.20
N LEU A 64 -16.13 -10.07 -12.40
CA LEU A 64 -15.64 -11.37 -12.82
C LEU A 64 -14.12 -11.51 -12.73
N GLU A 65 -13.45 -10.50 -12.19
CA GLU A 65 -11.99 -10.48 -12.13
C GLU A 65 -11.50 -10.69 -10.71
N THR A 66 -10.45 -11.49 -10.58
CA THR A 66 -9.76 -11.67 -9.30
C THR A 66 -8.43 -10.94 -9.35
N TYR A 67 -8.16 -10.15 -8.33
CA TYR A 67 -6.92 -9.39 -8.22
C TYR A 67 -6.13 -9.86 -7.02
N GLY A 68 -4.85 -10.09 -7.20
CA GLY A 68 -3.93 -10.24 -6.09
C GLY A 68 -3.61 -8.85 -5.55
N ILE A 69 -3.73 -8.68 -4.26
CA ILE A 69 -3.49 -7.39 -3.62
C ILE A 69 -2.38 -7.54 -2.61
N ILE A 70 -1.42 -6.64 -2.70
CA ILE A 70 -0.38 -6.51 -1.70
C ILE A 70 -0.51 -5.11 -1.11
N LEU A 71 -0.70 -5.05 0.20
CA LEU A 71 -0.73 -3.79 0.93
C LEU A 71 0.64 -3.53 1.52
N GLY A 72 1.10 -2.30 1.45
CA GLY A 72 2.39 -1.91 2.01
C GLY A 72 2.27 -0.67 2.88
N TRP A 73 2.77 -0.77 4.11
CA TRP A 73 2.90 0.35 5.04
C TRP A 73 4.39 0.56 5.28
N PRO A 74 5.04 1.50 4.59
CA PRO A 74 6.47 1.73 4.80
C PRO A 74 6.80 2.03 6.26
N THR A 75 7.90 1.46 6.75
CA THR A 75 8.40 1.74 8.10
C THR A 75 9.42 2.88 8.08
N THR A 76 9.75 3.39 6.91
CA THR A 76 10.59 4.58 6.76
C THR A 76 9.76 5.84 7.02
N PHE A 77 10.41 6.94 7.32
CA PHE A 77 9.72 8.23 7.31
C PHE A 77 9.25 8.53 5.88
N MET A 78 8.24 9.39 5.80
CA MET A 78 7.55 9.64 4.53
C MET A 78 8.49 10.06 3.40
N ASN A 79 9.51 10.86 3.72
CA ASN A 79 10.46 11.33 2.72
C ASN A 79 11.37 10.22 2.17
N ARG A 80 11.30 9.03 2.73
CA ARG A 80 12.08 7.88 2.27
C ARG A 80 11.21 6.70 1.86
N SER A 81 9.94 6.93 1.67
CA SER A 81 9.00 5.86 1.30
C SER A 81 9.37 5.19 -0.02
N GLY A 82 10.04 5.90 -0.90
CA GLY A 82 10.48 5.32 -2.17
C GLY A 82 11.36 4.10 -2.01
N ASP A 83 12.21 4.09 -0.98
CA ASP A 83 13.07 2.93 -0.71
C ASP A 83 12.24 1.69 -0.43
N SER A 84 11.21 1.82 0.39
CA SER A 84 10.30 0.72 0.71
C SER A 84 9.51 0.27 -0.53
N ILE A 85 9.00 1.23 -1.28
CA ILE A 85 8.20 0.93 -2.48
C ILE A 85 9.03 0.14 -3.48
N LEU A 86 10.27 0.56 -3.73
CA LEU A 86 11.14 -0.15 -4.66
C LEU A 86 11.40 -1.59 -4.21
N ARG A 87 11.60 -1.79 -2.93
CA ARG A 87 11.82 -3.13 -2.38
C ARG A 87 10.60 -4.01 -2.54
N LEU A 88 9.41 -3.45 -2.28
CA LEU A 88 8.16 -4.19 -2.44
C LEU A 88 7.90 -4.56 -3.91
N LEU A 89 8.11 -3.61 -4.82
CA LEU A 89 7.95 -3.86 -6.25
C LEU A 89 8.87 -4.97 -6.71
N SER A 90 10.12 -4.91 -6.29
CA SER A 90 11.14 -5.89 -6.67
C SER A 90 10.84 -7.27 -6.10
N TYR A 91 10.50 -7.31 -4.82
CA TYR A 91 10.25 -8.58 -4.13
C TYR A 91 9.08 -9.34 -4.75
N TYR A 92 8.00 -8.62 -5.06
CA TYR A 92 6.80 -9.23 -5.64
C TYR A 92 6.78 -9.18 -7.16
N LYS A 93 7.82 -8.63 -7.78
CA LYS A 93 7.93 -8.52 -9.24
C LYS A 93 6.72 -7.81 -9.85
N ILE A 94 6.34 -6.70 -9.25
CA ILE A 94 5.20 -5.91 -9.69
C ILE A 94 5.71 -4.73 -10.51
N LYS A 95 5.06 -4.48 -11.63
CA LYS A 95 5.39 -3.36 -12.50
C LYS A 95 4.85 -2.07 -11.92
N ILE A 96 5.53 -0.96 -12.22
CA ILE A 96 5.13 0.35 -11.71
C ILE A 96 3.69 0.72 -12.10
N ASN A 97 3.21 0.21 -13.24
CA ASN A 97 1.84 0.45 -13.69
C ASN A 97 0.78 -0.15 -12.76
N ASP A 98 1.19 -1.13 -11.95
CA ASP A 98 0.31 -1.80 -11.00
C ASP A 98 0.51 -1.31 -9.57
N LEU A 99 1.16 -0.18 -9.41
CA LEU A 99 1.38 0.48 -8.12
C LEU A 99 0.34 1.56 -7.90
N ILE A 100 -0.29 1.53 -6.72
CA ILE A 100 -1.21 2.57 -6.28
C ILE A 100 -0.68 3.12 -4.97
N VAL A 101 -0.49 4.44 -4.90
CA VAL A 101 0.02 5.09 -3.70
C VAL A 101 -1.05 6.02 -3.14
N LYS A 102 -1.35 5.85 -1.86
CA LYS A 102 -2.29 6.70 -1.14
C LYS A 102 -1.51 7.58 -0.18
N TYR A 103 -1.71 8.87 -0.29
CA TYR A 103 -1.02 9.82 0.57
C TYR A 103 -1.84 11.09 0.73
N PHE A 104 -1.39 11.89 1.66
CA PHE A 104 -2.03 13.14 2.01
C PHE A 104 -1.13 14.29 1.54
N CYS A 105 -1.74 15.26 0.88
CA CYS A 105 -1.05 16.44 0.42
C CYS A 105 -1.76 17.69 0.91
N TYR A 106 -1.00 18.63 1.43
CA TYR A 106 -1.53 19.91 1.90
C TYR A 106 -1.06 21.00 0.96
N TYR A 107 -1.99 21.74 0.39
CA TYR A 107 -1.67 22.81 -0.55
C TYR A 107 -2.49 24.04 -0.19
N GLU A 108 -1.80 25.15 0.09
CA GLU A 108 -2.42 26.43 0.49
C GLU A 108 -3.47 26.28 1.60
N GLY A 109 -3.17 25.42 2.57
CA GLY A 109 -4.08 25.18 3.68
C GLY A 109 -5.27 24.31 3.36
N VAL A 110 -5.37 23.80 2.16
CA VAL A 110 -6.46 22.94 1.72
C VAL A 110 -6.01 21.49 1.70
N LEU A 111 -6.85 20.63 2.24
CA LEU A 111 -6.62 19.19 2.23
C LEU A 111 -6.89 18.63 0.85
N VAL A 112 -5.88 18.00 0.25
CA VAL A 112 -6.01 17.36 -1.05
C VAL A 112 -5.64 15.91 -0.94
N LYS A 113 -6.51 15.02 -1.39
CA LYS A 113 -6.21 13.60 -1.50
C LYS A 113 -5.74 13.32 -2.91
N LYS A 114 -4.56 12.73 -3.04
CA LYS A 114 -4.03 12.35 -4.33
C LYS A 114 -3.91 10.84 -4.43
N ARG A 115 -4.09 10.34 -5.65
CA ARG A 115 -3.90 8.92 -5.96
C ARG A 115 -2.83 8.75 -7.01
N LYS A 116 -2.20 7.63 -6.89
CA LYS A 116 -1.31 7.21 -7.94
C LYS A 116 -1.54 5.77 -8.29
#